data_00621e2b403540a44b6a26d85ec4ed89
#
_entry.id   00621e2b403540a44b6a26d85ec4ed89
#
_cell.length_a   1.000
_cell.length_b   1.000
_cell.length_c   1.000
_cell.angle_alpha   90.00
_cell.angle_beta   90.00
_cell.angle_gamma   90.00
#
_symmetry.space_group_name_H-M   'P 1'
#
loop_
_entity.id
_entity.type
_entity.pdbx_description
1 polymer ?
#
loop_
_entity_poly.entity_id
_entity_poly.type
_entity_poly.pdbx_seq_one_letter_code
_entity_poly.pdbx_strand_id
1 'polypeptide(L)'
;MMPKDTSRRTFLKQAGSALAASTVGVPSLILPDRDESLGVALCGLGSYATGQLAPGLQKTEHCELRGIVTGSPEKIPRWQKQYDIPDPNVYSYETLPDIANNDAIDVVYIVTPPGVHARDAIKAAKAGKHVWCEKPMAMDAEECQSVIDAADENGVQLTVGYRLQHEPNNRTVMRYAEEETYGAVTEVETGAGYDGAHPDPDDWRRDAELGGGALYDMGVYPINAARYATGMEPIAVTGRTWSEREEMYSEVPEFAEFELEFPEGVVAKGETSFGKSTNYLDVTCTDGSYRLRPFQSYSGVQGKTSDGTRLPPDPHDQQARQMDDDARAIKQNKAPIAPGEEGLADIRIVNAIMESDRKDGARIEL
;
A
#
# COMPACT_ATOMS: atom_id res chain seq x y z
N MET A 1 -23.94 -14.24 -20.14
CA MET A 1 -22.75 -14.34 -21.00
C MET A 1 -21.84 -13.22 -20.52
N MET A 2 -21.00 -13.53 -19.52
CA MET A 2 -20.08 -12.55 -18.92
C MET A 2 -18.89 -12.30 -19.85
N PRO A 3 -18.31 -11.11 -19.90
CA PRO A 3 -17.17 -10.84 -20.75
C PRO A 3 -15.95 -11.62 -20.26
N LYS A 4 -15.29 -12.31 -21.16
CA LYS A 4 -14.02 -12.97 -20.96
C LYS A 4 -12.93 -11.91 -21.02
N ASP A 5 -12.53 -11.39 -19.90
CA ASP A 5 -11.21 -10.76 -19.71
C ASP A 5 -11.17 -10.04 -18.35
N THR A 6 -10.75 -10.77 -17.33
CA THR A 6 -10.60 -10.28 -15.96
C THR A 6 -9.13 -10.14 -15.58
N SER A 7 -8.24 -9.80 -16.53
CA SER A 7 -6.85 -9.52 -16.18
C SER A 7 -6.75 -8.15 -15.50
N ARG A 8 -5.87 -8.04 -14.50
CA ARG A 8 -5.52 -6.80 -13.79
C ARG A 8 -5.27 -5.64 -14.76
N ARG A 9 -4.68 -5.94 -15.91
CA ARG A 9 -4.42 -4.97 -16.99
C ARG A 9 -5.71 -4.44 -17.62
N THR A 10 -6.73 -5.27 -17.76
CA THR A 10 -8.05 -4.87 -18.30
C THR A 10 -8.81 -4.04 -17.27
N PHE A 11 -8.75 -4.42 -16.00
CA PHE A 11 -9.34 -3.65 -14.90
C PHE A 11 -8.70 -2.26 -14.80
N LEU A 12 -7.38 -2.16 -14.76
CA LEU A 12 -6.66 -0.88 -14.71
C LEU A 12 -6.84 -0.04 -15.99
N LYS A 13 -6.97 -0.67 -17.16
CA LYS A 13 -7.28 0.03 -18.42
C LYS A 13 -8.73 0.53 -18.46
N GLN A 14 -9.67 -0.18 -17.85
CA GLN A 14 -11.08 0.23 -17.79
C GLN A 14 -11.29 1.36 -16.79
N ALA A 15 -10.61 1.33 -15.64
CA ALA A 15 -10.58 2.44 -14.70
C ALA A 15 -9.96 3.72 -15.33
N GLY A 16 -8.85 3.57 -16.08
CA GLY A 16 -8.23 4.69 -16.82
C GLY A 16 -9.03 5.20 -18.03
N SER A 17 -9.97 4.41 -18.57
CA SER A 17 -10.77 4.81 -19.75
C SER A 17 -12.05 5.57 -19.39
N ALA A 18 -12.51 5.53 -18.16
CA ALA A 18 -13.67 6.29 -17.71
C ALA A 18 -13.39 7.79 -17.55
N LEU A 19 -12.13 8.18 -17.40
CA LEU A 19 -11.67 9.58 -17.33
C LEU A 19 -11.69 10.34 -18.69
N ALA A 20 -11.94 9.64 -19.80
CA ALA A 20 -11.85 10.26 -21.15
C ALA A 20 -13.17 10.79 -21.73
N ALA A 21 -14.28 10.78 -21.02
CA ALA A 21 -15.60 11.06 -21.60
C ALA A 21 -16.46 12.14 -20.94
N SER A 22 -15.94 13.00 -20.07
CA SER A 22 -16.70 14.16 -19.58
C SER A 22 -15.94 15.48 -19.78
N THR A 23 -16.12 16.07 -20.96
CA THR A 23 -15.77 17.48 -21.22
C THR A 23 -16.79 18.41 -20.59
N VAL A 24 -16.80 18.50 -19.29
CA VAL A 24 -17.34 19.64 -18.55
C VAL A 24 -16.15 20.31 -17.89
N GLY A 25 -15.93 21.59 -18.22
CA GLY A 25 -14.72 22.33 -17.87
C GLY A 25 -14.39 22.28 -16.37
N VAL A 26 -13.57 21.32 -16.01
CA VAL A 26 -12.81 21.34 -14.77
C VAL A 26 -11.80 22.47 -14.94
N PRO A 27 -11.67 23.44 -14.01
CA PRO A 27 -10.57 24.37 -14.06
C PRO A 27 -9.28 23.53 -14.09
N SER A 28 -8.59 23.56 -15.23
CA SER A 28 -7.24 23.00 -15.32
C SER A 28 -6.45 23.65 -14.20
N LEU A 29 -6.11 22.90 -13.17
CA LEU A 29 -5.02 23.28 -12.29
C LEU A 29 -3.84 23.52 -13.23
N ILE A 30 -3.52 24.79 -13.49
CA ILE A 30 -2.31 25.18 -14.19
C ILE A 30 -1.20 24.78 -13.22
N LEU A 31 -0.71 23.54 -13.38
CA LEU A 31 0.53 23.14 -12.73
C LEU A 31 1.59 24.11 -13.25
N PRO A 32 2.27 24.87 -12.39
CA PRO A 32 3.38 25.70 -12.82
C PRO A 32 4.40 24.81 -13.55
N ASP A 33 5.16 25.42 -14.45
CA ASP A 33 6.26 24.77 -15.20
C ASP A 33 7.29 24.28 -14.18
N ARG A 34 7.17 22.98 -13.79
CA ARG A 34 7.84 22.45 -12.58
C ARG A 34 9.06 21.62 -12.94
N ASP A 35 10.17 22.34 -13.08
CA ASP A 35 11.51 21.79 -12.81
C ASP A 35 11.75 21.59 -11.30
N GLU A 36 10.85 22.11 -10.44
CA GLU A 36 10.98 22.05 -8.98
C GLU A 36 10.43 20.74 -8.39
N SER A 37 11.09 20.28 -7.32
CA SER A 37 10.66 19.12 -6.53
C SER A 37 9.30 19.36 -5.87
N LEU A 38 8.41 18.35 -5.83
CA LEU A 38 7.12 18.44 -5.13
C LEU A 38 7.35 18.51 -3.61
N GLY A 39 6.66 19.44 -2.96
CA GLY A 39 6.66 19.55 -1.50
C GLY A 39 5.76 18.51 -0.84
N VAL A 40 6.35 17.67 0.03
CA VAL A 40 5.64 16.61 0.77
C VAL A 40 5.47 17.02 2.22
N ALA A 41 4.27 16.89 2.77
CA ALA A 41 4.01 16.93 4.20
C ALA A 41 3.75 15.51 4.73
N LEU A 42 4.53 15.05 5.72
CA LEU A 42 4.28 13.79 6.41
C LEU A 42 3.19 13.96 7.47
N CYS A 43 2.09 13.23 7.33
CA CYS A 43 0.97 13.21 8.27
C CYS A 43 1.06 11.97 9.16
N GLY A 44 1.55 12.15 10.39
CA GLY A 44 1.91 11.10 11.32
C GLY A 44 3.43 10.96 11.46
N LEU A 45 3.95 11.18 12.68
CA LEU A 45 5.38 11.13 12.98
C LEU A 45 5.74 9.92 13.83
N GLY A 46 5.28 8.74 13.39
CA GLY A 46 5.56 7.45 14.00
C GLY A 46 6.95 6.90 13.64
N SER A 47 7.19 5.63 14.01
CA SER A 47 8.48 4.95 13.77
C SER A 47 8.78 4.81 12.27
N TYR A 48 7.76 4.52 11.44
CA TYR A 48 7.94 4.37 10.00
C TYR A 48 8.27 5.71 9.32
N ALA A 49 7.55 6.78 9.66
CA ALA A 49 7.86 8.12 9.19
C ALA A 49 9.30 8.53 9.57
N THR A 50 9.69 8.29 10.84
CA THR A 50 11.01 8.67 11.37
C THR A 50 12.15 7.81 10.81
N GLY A 51 11.92 6.49 10.66
CA GLY A 51 12.97 5.53 10.33
C GLY A 51 13.10 5.23 8.83
N GLN A 52 12.06 5.46 8.05
CA GLN A 52 12.02 5.09 6.64
C GLN A 52 11.65 6.27 5.72
N LEU A 53 10.48 6.90 5.91
CA LEU A 53 9.99 7.89 4.95
C LEU A 53 10.80 9.19 4.94
N ALA A 54 11.05 9.79 6.11
CA ALA A 54 11.81 11.02 6.15
C ALA A 54 13.28 10.84 5.70
N PRO A 55 13.99 9.75 6.08
CA PRO A 55 15.30 9.45 5.47
C PRO A 55 15.22 9.15 3.97
N GLY A 56 14.15 8.51 3.49
CA GLY A 56 13.90 8.27 2.07
C GLY A 56 13.74 9.58 1.29
N LEU A 57 12.94 10.52 1.81
CA LEU A 57 12.75 11.85 1.23
C LEU A 57 14.05 12.68 1.11
N GLN A 58 15.11 12.34 1.86
CA GLN A 58 16.42 12.98 1.69
C GLN A 58 17.21 12.40 0.49
N LYS A 59 16.69 11.36 -0.17
CA LYS A 59 17.32 10.65 -1.30
C LYS A 59 16.51 10.77 -2.59
N THR A 60 15.33 11.40 -2.53
CA THR A 60 14.46 11.62 -3.68
C THR A 60 14.98 12.74 -4.58
N GLU A 61 14.67 12.64 -5.88
CA GLU A 61 15.03 13.62 -6.91
C GLU A 61 13.84 14.49 -7.34
N HIS A 62 12.61 13.97 -7.15
CA HIS A 62 11.39 14.58 -7.68
C HIS A 62 10.46 15.16 -6.61
N CYS A 63 10.75 14.91 -5.34
CA CYS A 63 9.99 15.45 -4.20
C CYS A 63 10.91 15.68 -3.00
N GLU A 64 10.46 16.46 -2.04
CA GLU A 64 11.21 16.74 -0.81
C GLU A 64 10.29 16.97 0.38
N LEU A 65 10.79 16.68 1.59
CA LEU A 65 10.07 16.91 2.83
C LEU A 65 10.03 18.41 3.12
N ARG A 66 8.83 19.00 3.10
CA ARG A 66 8.61 20.43 3.37
C ARG A 66 7.68 20.71 4.54
N GLY A 67 6.88 19.73 5.00
CA GLY A 67 5.93 19.94 6.07
C GLY A 67 5.67 18.72 6.91
N ILE A 68 5.05 18.92 8.05
CA ILE A 68 4.62 17.87 8.98
C ILE A 68 3.23 18.14 9.54
N VAL A 69 2.48 17.06 9.77
CA VAL A 69 1.20 17.07 10.47
C VAL A 69 1.31 16.08 11.64
N THR A 70 1.06 16.54 12.87
CA THR A 70 1.21 15.70 14.06
C THR A 70 0.28 16.11 15.20
N GLY A 71 -0.19 15.12 15.96
CA GLY A 71 -0.84 15.32 17.26
C GLY A 71 0.13 15.33 18.45
N SER A 72 1.46 15.25 18.19
CA SER A 72 2.51 15.18 19.23
C SER A 72 3.40 16.42 19.17
N PRO A 73 3.00 17.53 19.83
CA PRO A 73 3.74 18.81 19.76
C PRO A 73 5.20 18.71 20.22
N GLU A 74 5.50 17.78 21.11
CA GLU A 74 6.85 17.54 21.62
C GLU A 74 7.83 17.05 20.55
N LYS A 75 7.33 16.48 19.44
CA LYS A 75 8.16 16.04 18.32
C LYS A 75 8.56 17.18 17.38
N ILE A 76 7.77 18.26 17.33
CA ILE A 76 7.91 19.36 16.36
C ILE A 76 9.33 19.97 16.37
N PRO A 77 9.91 20.40 17.51
CA PRO A 77 11.21 21.06 17.49
C PRO A 77 12.33 20.19 16.93
N ARG A 78 12.27 18.87 17.18
CA ARG A 78 13.24 17.93 16.62
C ARG A 78 13.11 17.85 15.10
N TRP A 79 11.89 17.72 14.57
CA TRP A 79 11.63 17.58 13.14
C TRP A 79 12.01 18.86 12.38
N GLN A 80 11.62 20.03 12.90
CA GLN A 80 11.99 21.32 12.33
C GLN A 80 13.52 21.49 12.23
N LYS A 81 14.23 21.18 13.31
CA LYS A 81 15.70 21.27 13.33
C LYS A 81 16.38 20.28 12.40
N GLN A 82 15.85 19.06 12.31
CA GLN A 82 16.47 17.97 11.54
C GLN A 82 16.27 18.12 10.04
N TYR A 83 15.11 18.63 9.62
CA TYR A 83 14.67 18.69 8.22
C TYR A 83 14.43 20.11 7.72
N ASP A 84 14.80 21.11 8.48
CA ASP A 84 14.65 22.53 8.16
C ASP A 84 13.20 22.95 7.80
N ILE A 85 12.22 22.43 8.56
CA ILE A 85 10.79 22.69 8.34
C ILE A 85 10.40 24.00 8.99
N PRO A 86 9.92 25.01 8.24
CA PRO A 86 9.52 26.30 8.79
C PRO A 86 8.18 26.21 9.53
N ASP A 87 7.96 27.11 10.49
CA ASP A 87 6.72 27.16 11.30
C ASP A 87 5.42 27.13 10.47
N PRO A 88 5.30 27.84 9.33
CA PRO A 88 4.06 27.79 8.52
C PRO A 88 3.74 26.42 7.90
N ASN A 89 4.69 25.49 7.90
CA ASN A 89 4.53 24.15 7.33
C ASN A 89 4.29 23.07 8.43
N VAL A 90 3.94 23.49 9.63
CA VAL A 90 3.63 22.63 10.77
C VAL A 90 2.16 22.67 11.07
N TYR A 91 1.50 21.51 11.06
CA TYR A 91 0.06 21.37 11.26
C TYR A 91 -0.24 20.33 12.35
N SER A 92 -1.43 20.45 12.95
CA SER A 92 -2.08 19.40 13.71
C SER A 92 -3.10 18.65 12.83
N TYR A 93 -3.64 17.53 13.31
CA TYR A 93 -4.73 16.83 12.60
C TYR A 93 -6.01 17.68 12.48
N GLU A 94 -6.22 18.65 13.39
CA GLU A 94 -7.34 19.60 13.34
C GLU A 94 -7.09 20.69 12.31
N THR A 95 -5.85 21.18 12.20
CA THR A 95 -5.47 22.24 11.26
C THR A 95 -4.99 21.73 9.90
N LEU A 96 -5.00 20.41 9.67
CA LEU A 96 -4.66 19.82 8.37
C LEU A 96 -5.41 20.48 7.19
N PRO A 97 -6.71 20.85 7.28
CA PRO A 97 -7.39 21.54 6.18
C PRO A 97 -6.77 22.90 5.80
N ASP A 98 -6.08 23.58 6.69
CA ASP A 98 -5.44 24.88 6.43
C ASP A 98 -4.27 24.77 5.43
N ILE A 99 -3.78 23.54 5.18
CA ILE A 99 -2.73 23.24 4.19
C ILE A 99 -3.17 23.63 2.76
N ALA A 100 -4.47 23.80 2.52
CA ALA A 100 -5.03 24.26 1.25
C ALA A 100 -4.41 25.59 0.77
N ASN A 101 -4.02 26.45 1.70
CA ASN A 101 -3.47 27.78 1.42
C ASN A 101 -1.93 27.80 1.38
N ASN A 102 -1.28 26.65 1.43
CA ASN A 102 0.18 26.57 1.44
C ASN A 102 0.70 26.01 0.11
N ASP A 103 1.21 26.88 -0.75
CA ASP A 103 1.77 26.53 -2.06
C ASP A 103 3.11 25.77 -1.96
N ALA A 104 3.75 25.73 -0.78
CA ALA A 104 4.96 24.96 -0.58
C ALA A 104 4.69 23.44 -0.46
N ILE A 105 3.45 23.04 -0.23
CA ILE A 105 3.03 21.64 -0.07
C ILE A 105 2.16 21.22 -1.25
N ASP A 106 2.55 20.17 -1.94
CA ASP A 106 1.82 19.58 -3.07
C ASP A 106 1.15 18.27 -2.68
N VAL A 107 1.78 17.53 -1.77
CA VAL A 107 1.40 16.17 -1.38
C VAL A 107 1.29 16.07 0.13
N VAL A 108 0.25 15.40 0.61
CA VAL A 108 0.16 14.94 2.00
C VAL A 108 0.34 13.43 2.02
N TYR A 109 1.40 12.96 2.69
CA TYR A 109 1.67 11.54 2.88
C TYR A 109 1.10 11.09 4.22
N ILE A 110 0.00 10.32 4.19
CA ILE A 110 -0.71 9.80 5.37
C ILE A 110 0.04 8.56 5.87
N VAL A 111 0.51 8.62 7.13
CA VAL A 111 1.29 7.55 7.76
C VAL A 111 0.90 7.41 9.25
N THR A 112 -0.33 7.74 9.55
CA THR A 112 -1.02 7.52 10.82
C THR A 112 -1.36 6.02 10.99
N PRO A 113 -1.94 5.55 12.09
CA PRO A 113 -2.53 4.21 12.16
C PRO A 113 -3.67 4.01 11.14
N PRO A 114 -3.86 2.78 10.61
CA PRO A 114 -4.83 2.50 9.54
C PRO A 114 -6.27 2.98 9.81
N GLY A 115 -6.75 2.84 11.04
CA GLY A 115 -8.11 3.25 11.43
C GLY A 115 -8.43 4.74 11.30
N VAL A 116 -7.41 5.57 11.00
CA VAL A 116 -7.62 7.01 10.77
C VAL A 116 -7.13 7.48 9.39
N HIS A 117 -6.62 6.55 8.55
CA HIS A 117 -6.12 6.86 7.22
C HIS A 117 -7.20 7.55 6.35
N ALA A 118 -8.39 6.96 6.26
CA ALA A 118 -9.47 7.50 5.43
C ALA A 118 -9.83 8.93 5.82
N ARG A 119 -9.99 9.20 7.12
CA ARG A 119 -10.30 10.53 7.64
C ARG A 119 -9.28 11.57 7.20
N ASP A 120 -7.99 11.26 7.35
CA ASP A 120 -6.91 12.23 7.10
C ASP A 120 -6.63 12.36 5.58
N ALA A 121 -6.75 11.27 4.81
CA ALA A 121 -6.66 11.28 3.36
C ALA A 121 -7.78 12.13 2.71
N ILE A 122 -9.03 11.98 3.18
CA ILE A 122 -10.17 12.80 2.70
C ILE A 122 -9.96 14.28 3.02
N LYS A 123 -9.44 14.64 4.19
CA LYS A 123 -9.11 16.02 4.53
C LYS A 123 -8.05 16.60 3.59
N ALA A 124 -6.99 15.83 3.30
CA ALA A 124 -5.93 16.26 2.39
C ALA A 124 -6.43 16.43 0.96
N ALA A 125 -7.23 15.49 0.44
CA ALA A 125 -7.86 15.57 -0.87
C ALA A 125 -8.77 16.82 -0.99
N LYS A 126 -9.63 17.05 0.01
CA LYS A 126 -10.51 18.25 0.07
C LYS A 126 -9.74 19.56 0.19
N ALA A 127 -8.52 19.53 0.72
CA ALA A 127 -7.62 20.67 0.72
C ALA A 127 -6.90 20.89 -0.63
N GLY A 128 -7.24 20.09 -1.66
CA GLY A 128 -6.66 20.20 -3.00
C GLY A 128 -5.22 19.68 -3.09
N LYS A 129 -4.78 18.84 -2.16
CA LYS A 129 -3.45 18.25 -2.16
C LYS A 129 -3.50 16.81 -2.68
N HIS A 130 -2.49 16.41 -3.45
CA HIS A 130 -2.31 14.99 -3.79
C HIS A 130 -2.13 14.17 -2.53
N VAL A 131 -2.60 12.93 -2.55
CA VAL A 131 -2.61 12.06 -1.37
C VAL A 131 -1.75 10.83 -1.64
N TRP A 132 -0.73 10.64 -0.83
CA TRP A 132 -0.07 9.35 -0.67
C TRP A 132 -0.54 8.75 0.65
N CYS A 133 -1.10 7.55 0.61
CA CYS A 133 -1.66 6.90 1.79
C CYS A 133 -0.94 5.59 2.05
N GLU A 134 -0.38 5.39 3.25
CA GLU A 134 0.19 4.10 3.61
C GLU A 134 -0.83 2.97 3.52
N LYS A 135 -0.28 1.78 3.30
CA LYS A 135 -1.06 0.53 3.38
C LYS A 135 -1.33 0.14 4.86
N PRO A 136 -2.43 -0.50 5.17
CA PRO A 136 -3.64 -0.63 4.36
C PRO A 136 -4.31 0.73 4.19
N MET A 137 -4.96 0.96 3.04
CA MET A 137 -5.50 2.29 2.70
C MET A 137 -6.58 2.75 3.69
N ALA A 138 -7.40 1.83 4.18
CA ALA A 138 -8.45 2.07 5.17
C ALA A 138 -8.87 0.74 5.84
N MET A 139 -9.92 0.76 6.66
CA MET A 139 -10.39 -0.41 7.40
C MET A 139 -11.38 -1.28 6.62
N ASP A 140 -12.15 -0.66 5.74
CA ASP A 140 -13.14 -1.37 4.92
C ASP A 140 -13.27 -0.77 3.51
N ALA A 141 -14.07 -1.44 2.68
CA ALA A 141 -14.26 -1.06 1.29
C ALA A 141 -15.02 0.27 1.13
N GLU A 142 -15.91 0.63 2.04
CA GLU A 142 -16.67 1.88 2.02
C GLU A 142 -15.76 3.07 2.32
N GLU A 143 -14.90 2.95 3.32
CA GLU A 143 -13.87 3.93 3.62
C GLU A 143 -12.89 4.10 2.45
N CYS A 144 -12.41 2.99 1.86
CA CYS A 144 -11.54 3.02 0.69
C CYS A 144 -12.20 3.78 -0.48
N GLN A 145 -13.47 3.47 -0.78
CA GLN A 145 -14.21 4.15 -1.84
C GLN A 145 -14.38 5.64 -1.53
N SER A 146 -14.64 5.99 -0.27
CA SER A 146 -14.77 7.40 0.15
C SER A 146 -13.49 8.19 -0.05
N VAL A 147 -12.32 7.57 0.13
CA VAL A 147 -11.01 8.21 -0.14
C VAL A 147 -10.82 8.41 -1.66
N ILE A 148 -11.15 7.40 -2.47
CA ILE A 148 -11.07 7.46 -3.93
C ILE A 148 -11.99 8.58 -4.45
N ASP A 149 -13.26 8.58 -4.02
CA ASP A 149 -14.24 9.58 -4.43
C ASP A 149 -13.79 11.00 -4.05
N ALA A 150 -13.22 11.18 -2.84
CA ALA A 150 -12.70 12.47 -2.41
C ALA A 150 -11.52 12.95 -3.27
N ALA A 151 -10.63 12.04 -3.70
CA ALA A 151 -9.53 12.40 -4.59
C ALA A 151 -10.04 12.79 -5.99
N ASP A 152 -10.97 12.02 -6.54
CA ASP A 152 -11.58 12.27 -7.85
C ASP A 152 -12.37 13.59 -7.88
N GLU A 153 -13.23 13.82 -6.88
CA GLU A 153 -14.04 15.06 -6.75
C GLU A 153 -13.18 16.33 -6.67
N ASN A 154 -11.98 16.23 -6.11
CA ASN A 154 -11.06 17.36 -5.96
C ASN A 154 -9.97 17.40 -7.04
N GLY A 155 -9.98 16.46 -7.99
CA GLY A 155 -9.03 16.41 -9.10
C GLY A 155 -7.58 16.20 -8.67
N VAL A 156 -7.36 15.49 -7.55
CA VAL A 156 -6.05 15.19 -7.00
C VAL A 156 -5.72 13.71 -7.19
N GLN A 157 -4.44 13.38 -7.21
CA GLN A 157 -3.97 12.00 -7.34
C GLN A 157 -3.94 11.31 -5.99
N LEU A 158 -4.47 10.08 -5.92
CA LEU A 158 -4.36 9.17 -4.77
C LEU A 158 -3.42 8.02 -5.11
N THR A 159 -2.45 7.75 -4.24
CA THR A 159 -1.52 6.62 -4.35
C THR A 159 -1.44 5.87 -3.02
N VAL A 160 -1.40 4.56 -3.07
CA VAL A 160 -1.24 3.70 -1.88
C VAL A 160 0.23 3.29 -1.71
N GLY A 161 0.74 3.29 -0.49
CA GLY A 161 2.13 3.04 -0.10
C GLY A 161 2.61 1.59 -0.33
N TYR A 162 2.30 0.98 -1.47
CA TYR A 162 2.76 -0.36 -1.86
C TYR A 162 4.19 -0.32 -2.42
N ARG A 163 5.17 0.01 -1.57
CA ARG A 163 6.59 0.12 -1.95
C ARG A 163 7.13 -1.08 -2.74
N LEU A 164 6.60 -2.30 -2.50
CA LEU A 164 7.03 -3.51 -3.20
C LEU A 164 6.67 -3.48 -4.69
N GLN A 165 5.62 -2.76 -5.09
CA GLN A 165 5.29 -2.58 -6.51
C GLN A 165 6.31 -1.68 -7.24
N HIS A 166 7.17 -0.97 -6.51
CA HIS A 166 8.28 -0.15 -7.03
C HIS A 166 9.63 -0.86 -6.94
N GLU A 167 9.71 -1.95 -6.16
CA GLU A 167 10.95 -2.71 -5.96
C GLU A 167 11.28 -3.57 -7.19
N PRO A 168 12.53 -3.55 -7.72
CA PRO A 168 12.86 -4.13 -9.01
C PRO A 168 12.63 -5.64 -9.13
N ASN A 169 12.87 -6.43 -8.07
CA ASN A 169 12.67 -7.88 -8.12
C ASN A 169 11.17 -8.23 -8.06
N ASN A 170 10.37 -7.51 -7.28
CA ASN A 170 8.91 -7.65 -7.30
C ASN A 170 8.34 -7.23 -8.68
N ARG A 171 8.84 -6.16 -9.29
CA ARG A 171 8.48 -5.78 -10.67
C ARG A 171 8.90 -6.84 -11.69
N THR A 172 10.00 -7.53 -11.46
CA THR A 172 10.40 -8.66 -12.31
C THR A 172 9.43 -9.83 -12.19
N VAL A 173 8.94 -10.13 -10.97
CA VAL A 173 7.88 -11.14 -10.75
C VAL A 173 6.59 -10.75 -11.48
N MET A 174 6.14 -9.49 -11.37
CA MET A 174 4.97 -8.99 -12.13
C MET A 174 5.12 -9.20 -13.63
N ARG A 175 6.30 -8.87 -14.16
CA ARG A 175 6.60 -9.05 -15.59
C ARG A 175 6.60 -10.52 -15.99
N TYR A 176 7.16 -11.42 -15.17
CA TYR A 176 7.16 -12.86 -15.46
C TYR A 176 5.75 -13.42 -15.55
N ALA A 177 4.83 -12.97 -14.69
CA ALA A 177 3.43 -13.33 -14.76
C ALA A 177 2.74 -12.75 -16.01
N GLU A 178 2.98 -11.45 -16.32
CA GLU A 178 2.37 -10.78 -17.48
C GLU A 178 2.85 -11.38 -18.82
N GLU A 179 4.13 -11.72 -18.93
CA GLU A 179 4.77 -12.27 -20.14
C GLU A 179 4.70 -13.80 -20.22
N GLU A 180 4.18 -14.47 -19.18
CA GLU A 180 4.19 -15.93 -19.04
C GLU A 180 5.59 -16.53 -19.27
N THR A 181 6.64 -15.85 -18.76
CA THR A 181 8.05 -16.20 -19.04
C THR A 181 8.38 -17.67 -18.68
N TYR A 182 7.69 -18.22 -17.69
CA TYR A 182 7.80 -19.61 -17.24
C TYR A 182 6.50 -20.40 -17.45
N GLY A 183 5.68 -20.01 -18.44
CA GLY A 183 4.34 -20.52 -18.67
C GLY A 183 3.30 -19.88 -17.73
N ALA A 184 2.05 -20.35 -17.83
CA ALA A 184 0.96 -19.85 -17.00
C ALA A 184 1.19 -20.16 -15.52
N VAL A 185 0.86 -19.22 -14.64
CA VAL A 185 0.92 -19.42 -13.18
C VAL A 185 -0.14 -20.44 -12.77
N THR A 186 0.24 -21.39 -11.93
CA THR A 186 -0.65 -22.45 -11.43
C THR A 186 -0.86 -22.39 -9.91
N GLU A 187 0.15 -21.96 -9.16
CA GLU A 187 0.08 -21.84 -7.70
C GLU A 187 1.00 -20.73 -7.20
N VAL A 188 0.56 -20.02 -6.16
CA VAL A 188 1.37 -19.05 -5.41
C VAL A 188 1.37 -19.44 -3.94
N GLU A 189 2.54 -19.45 -3.31
CA GLU A 189 2.69 -19.53 -1.86
C GLU A 189 3.41 -18.27 -1.37
N THR A 190 2.86 -17.61 -0.36
CA THR A 190 3.42 -16.34 0.11
C THR A 190 3.21 -16.13 1.60
N GLY A 191 4.14 -15.45 2.24
CA GLY A 191 4.04 -15.17 3.66
C GLY A 191 4.83 -13.94 4.08
N ALA A 192 4.21 -13.08 4.87
CA ALA A 192 4.85 -11.94 5.50
C ALA A 192 4.48 -11.85 6.98
N GLY A 193 5.47 -11.90 7.85
CA GLY A 193 5.29 -11.83 9.29
C GLY A 193 6.62 -11.68 9.99
N TYR A 194 6.57 -11.35 11.24
CA TYR A 194 7.76 -11.28 12.09
C TYR A 194 7.43 -11.82 13.48
N ASP A 195 8.45 -12.39 14.13
CA ASP A 195 8.37 -12.77 15.53
C ASP A 195 8.70 -11.53 16.38
N GLY A 196 7.66 -10.89 16.87
CA GLY A 196 7.75 -9.67 17.66
C GLY A 196 6.62 -9.58 18.66
N ALA A 197 6.89 -8.91 19.78
CA ALA A 197 5.88 -8.56 20.75
C ALA A 197 5.61 -7.05 20.66
N HIS A 198 4.36 -6.67 20.90
CA HIS A 198 3.93 -5.30 21.10
C HIS A 198 3.56 -5.10 22.58
N PRO A 199 4.56 -4.98 23.48
CA PRO A 199 4.32 -4.97 24.94
C PRO A 199 3.64 -3.69 25.43
N ASP A 200 3.74 -2.61 24.64
CA ASP A 200 3.04 -1.36 24.95
C ASP A 200 1.53 -1.57 24.76
N PRO A 201 0.71 -1.42 25.80
CA PRO A 201 -0.74 -1.55 25.67
C PRO A 201 -1.35 -0.52 24.72
N ASP A 202 -0.70 0.62 24.53
CA ASP A 202 -1.13 1.70 23.65
C ASP A 202 -0.59 1.54 22.20
N ASP A 203 0.10 0.44 21.87
CA ASP A 203 0.50 0.17 20.48
C ASP A 203 -0.74 -0.10 19.63
N TRP A 204 -0.95 0.72 18.61
CA TRP A 204 -2.08 0.63 17.67
C TRP A 204 -2.26 -0.77 17.06
N ARG A 205 -1.18 -1.58 17.00
CA ARG A 205 -1.24 -2.96 16.49
C ARG A 205 -2.05 -3.91 17.37
N ARG A 206 -2.42 -3.47 18.57
CA ARG A 206 -3.27 -4.21 19.51
C ARG A 206 -4.71 -3.72 19.52
N ASP A 207 -4.98 -2.59 18.90
CA ASP A 207 -6.24 -1.87 18.91
C ASP A 207 -7.02 -2.15 17.61
N ALA A 208 -8.20 -2.74 17.73
CA ALA A 208 -9.06 -3.08 16.59
C ALA A 208 -9.58 -1.82 15.86
N GLU A 209 -9.87 -0.73 16.58
CA GLU A 209 -10.36 0.52 15.99
C GLU A 209 -9.26 1.25 15.20
N LEU A 210 -8.01 1.03 15.57
CA LEU A 210 -6.85 1.61 14.87
C LEU A 210 -6.30 0.73 13.74
N GLY A 211 -6.93 -0.43 13.47
CA GLY A 211 -6.50 -1.34 12.41
C GLY A 211 -5.37 -2.26 12.83
N GLY A 212 -5.36 -2.66 14.10
CA GLY A 212 -4.42 -3.63 14.64
C GLY A 212 -4.60 -5.05 14.08
N GLY A 213 -3.69 -5.92 14.50
CA GLY A 213 -3.63 -7.31 14.06
C GLY A 213 -2.74 -7.56 12.86
N ALA A 214 -2.23 -8.78 12.80
CA ALA A 214 -1.27 -9.17 11.76
C ALA A 214 -1.85 -9.08 10.36
N LEU A 215 -3.16 -9.31 10.19
CA LEU A 215 -3.80 -9.32 8.88
C LEU A 215 -3.81 -7.91 8.24
N TYR A 216 -4.13 -6.86 9.00
CA TYR A 216 -4.11 -5.48 8.50
C TYR A 216 -2.69 -4.95 8.34
N ASP A 217 -1.78 -5.18 9.32
CA ASP A 217 -0.42 -4.63 9.25
C ASP A 217 0.45 -5.36 8.22
N MET A 218 0.49 -6.68 8.26
CA MET A 218 1.39 -7.50 7.46
C MET A 218 0.70 -8.30 6.37
N GLY A 219 -0.55 -8.74 6.57
CA GLY A 219 -1.28 -9.61 5.65
C GLY A 219 -1.59 -8.98 4.29
N VAL A 220 -1.66 -7.66 4.22
CA VAL A 220 -1.80 -6.96 2.94
C VAL A 220 -0.59 -7.18 2.00
N TYR A 221 0.61 -7.48 2.52
CA TYR A 221 1.77 -7.81 1.68
C TYR A 221 1.59 -9.14 0.92
N PRO A 222 1.30 -10.30 1.57
CA PRO A 222 1.04 -11.55 0.84
C PRO A 222 -0.23 -11.49 -0.01
N ILE A 223 -1.28 -10.76 0.39
CA ILE A 223 -2.49 -10.55 -0.43
C ILE A 223 -2.12 -9.82 -1.73
N ASN A 224 -1.46 -8.67 -1.64
CA ASN A 224 -1.02 -7.90 -2.80
C ASN A 224 -0.04 -8.70 -3.66
N ALA A 225 0.88 -9.47 -3.01
CA ALA A 225 1.83 -10.33 -3.71
C ALA A 225 1.14 -11.42 -4.54
N ALA A 226 0.12 -12.08 -4.00
CA ALA A 226 -0.66 -13.08 -4.73
C ALA A 226 -1.34 -12.49 -5.97
N ARG A 227 -1.91 -11.29 -5.84
CA ARG A 227 -2.57 -10.57 -6.94
C ARG A 227 -1.58 -10.19 -8.03
N TYR A 228 -0.45 -9.55 -7.70
CA TYR A 228 0.49 -9.14 -8.74
C TYR A 228 1.31 -10.31 -9.31
N ALA A 229 1.55 -11.39 -8.54
CA ALA A 229 2.27 -12.56 -9.01
C ALA A 229 1.44 -13.45 -9.93
N THR A 230 0.12 -13.40 -9.84
CA THR A 230 -0.79 -14.06 -10.80
C THR A 230 -1.17 -13.17 -11.96
N GLY A 231 -1.09 -11.85 -11.81
CA GLY A 231 -1.64 -10.87 -12.75
C GLY A 231 -3.17 -10.88 -12.82
N MET A 232 -3.85 -11.52 -11.86
CA MET A 232 -5.29 -11.71 -11.81
C MET A 232 -5.89 -11.16 -10.52
N GLU A 233 -7.22 -10.96 -10.51
CA GLU A 233 -7.98 -10.73 -9.29
C GLU A 233 -8.62 -12.03 -8.80
N PRO A 234 -8.60 -12.31 -7.48
CA PRO A 234 -9.24 -13.51 -6.95
C PRO A 234 -10.76 -13.42 -7.04
N ILE A 235 -11.41 -14.58 -7.16
CA ILE A 235 -12.88 -14.70 -7.24
C ILE A 235 -13.50 -15.17 -5.93
N ALA A 236 -12.70 -15.76 -5.04
CA ALA A 236 -13.13 -16.17 -3.72
C ALA A 236 -11.95 -16.31 -2.76
N VAL A 237 -12.27 -16.36 -1.46
CA VAL A 237 -11.31 -16.58 -0.40
C VAL A 237 -11.88 -17.51 0.68
N THR A 238 -11.00 -18.30 1.29
CA THR A 238 -11.17 -18.92 2.60
C THR A 238 -10.08 -18.45 3.54
N GLY A 239 -10.36 -18.35 4.83
CA GLY A 239 -9.34 -17.94 5.78
C GLY A 239 -9.72 -18.22 7.21
N ARG A 240 -8.71 -18.18 8.07
CA ARG A 240 -8.86 -18.26 9.52
C ARG A 240 -7.88 -17.33 10.21
N THR A 241 -8.25 -16.89 11.39
CA THR A 241 -7.44 -16.02 12.24
C THR A 241 -7.41 -16.57 13.67
N TRP A 242 -6.32 -16.36 14.39
CA TRP A 242 -6.21 -16.77 15.79
C TRP A 242 -5.11 -15.99 16.51
N SER A 243 -5.07 -16.11 17.84
CA SER A 243 -4.00 -15.58 18.68
C SER A 243 -3.48 -16.67 19.61
N GLU A 244 -2.17 -16.78 19.75
CA GLU A 244 -1.51 -17.62 20.75
C GLU A 244 -1.20 -16.83 22.03
N ARG A 245 -0.96 -15.52 21.89
CA ARG A 245 -0.74 -14.57 22.99
C ARG A 245 -2.02 -13.78 23.28
N GLU A 246 -3.08 -14.48 23.68
CA GLU A 246 -4.44 -13.91 23.85
C GLU A 246 -4.49 -12.69 24.79
N GLU A 247 -3.65 -12.65 25.86
CA GLU A 247 -3.57 -11.47 26.75
C GLU A 247 -3.05 -10.22 26.03
N MET A 248 -2.20 -10.40 25.01
CA MET A 248 -1.62 -9.30 24.24
C MET A 248 -2.51 -8.91 23.06
N TYR A 249 -3.12 -9.89 22.39
CA TYR A 249 -3.93 -9.72 21.19
C TYR A 249 -5.39 -10.16 21.43
N SER A 250 -6.02 -9.56 22.47
CA SER A 250 -7.39 -9.88 22.87
C SER A 250 -8.45 -9.34 21.90
N GLU A 251 -8.13 -8.29 21.16
CA GLU A 251 -9.07 -7.60 20.27
C GLU A 251 -8.79 -7.86 18.77
N VAL A 252 -7.58 -8.33 18.45
CA VAL A 252 -7.11 -8.45 17.08
C VAL A 252 -6.37 -9.77 16.87
N PRO A 253 -6.39 -10.37 15.67
CA PRO A 253 -5.67 -11.62 15.43
C PRO A 253 -4.16 -11.40 15.37
N GLU A 254 -3.44 -12.32 16.02
CA GLU A 254 -1.98 -12.42 15.95
C GLU A 254 -1.51 -13.17 14.70
N PHE A 255 -2.31 -14.11 14.21
CA PHE A 255 -2.05 -14.95 13.04
C PHE A 255 -3.22 -14.91 12.08
N ALA A 256 -2.92 -15.06 10.80
CA ALA A 256 -3.93 -15.39 9.79
C ALA A 256 -3.31 -16.31 8.71
N GLU A 257 -4.13 -17.25 8.23
CA GLU A 257 -3.87 -18.04 7.02
C GLU A 257 -5.07 -17.91 6.11
N PHE A 258 -4.82 -17.90 4.81
CA PHE A 258 -5.88 -17.78 3.80
C PHE A 258 -5.52 -18.48 2.49
N GLU A 259 -6.55 -18.84 1.74
CA GLU A 259 -6.43 -19.33 0.37
C GLU A 259 -7.30 -18.46 -0.54
N LEU A 260 -6.68 -17.94 -1.61
CA LEU A 260 -7.35 -17.16 -2.65
C LEU A 260 -7.55 -18.04 -3.88
N GLU A 261 -8.78 -18.12 -4.35
CA GLU A 261 -9.12 -18.77 -5.61
C GLU A 261 -9.13 -17.75 -6.74
N PHE A 262 -8.39 -18.02 -7.80
CA PHE A 262 -8.35 -17.18 -8.99
C PHE A 262 -9.07 -17.88 -10.17
N PRO A 263 -9.37 -17.15 -11.24
CA PRO A 263 -9.82 -17.76 -12.50
C PRO A 263 -8.89 -18.87 -12.97
N GLU A 264 -9.42 -19.77 -13.80
CA GLU A 264 -8.67 -20.89 -14.41
C GLU A 264 -8.12 -21.93 -13.41
N GLY A 265 -8.56 -21.88 -12.15
CA GLY A 265 -8.18 -22.84 -11.11
C GLY A 265 -6.83 -22.54 -10.46
N VAL A 266 -6.29 -21.35 -10.63
CA VAL A 266 -5.09 -20.89 -9.92
C VAL A 266 -5.43 -20.64 -8.47
N VAL A 267 -4.55 -21.04 -7.55
CA VAL A 267 -4.72 -20.90 -6.11
C VAL A 267 -3.51 -20.21 -5.51
N ALA A 268 -3.76 -19.26 -4.59
CA ALA A 268 -2.70 -18.70 -3.77
C ALA A 268 -2.96 -19.01 -2.29
N LYS A 269 -1.93 -19.54 -1.60
CA LYS A 269 -1.93 -19.73 -0.15
C LYS A 269 -1.09 -18.66 0.51
N GLY A 270 -1.67 -17.98 1.50
CA GLY A 270 -1.01 -16.90 2.21
C GLY A 270 -1.02 -17.08 3.72
N GLU A 271 0.06 -16.61 4.37
CA GLU A 271 0.14 -16.53 5.83
C GLU A 271 0.68 -15.19 6.30
N THR A 272 0.23 -14.78 7.49
CA THR A 272 0.77 -13.60 8.17
C THR A 272 0.78 -13.78 9.67
N SER A 273 1.72 -13.12 10.36
CA SER A 273 1.89 -13.30 11.80
C SER A 273 2.69 -12.19 12.46
N PHE A 274 2.38 -11.96 13.76
CA PHE A 274 3.23 -11.28 14.74
C PHE A 274 3.98 -12.24 15.68
N GLY A 275 3.73 -13.56 15.56
CA GLY A 275 4.34 -14.59 16.43
C GLY A 275 5.33 -15.52 15.70
N LYS A 276 5.50 -15.35 14.39
CA LYS A 276 6.38 -16.18 13.57
C LYS A 276 7.00 -15.33 12.45
N SER A 277 8.32 -15.43 12.31
CA SER A 277 9.01 -14.83 11.17
C SER A 277 8.77 -15.66 9.91
N THR A 278 8.13 -15.02 8.92
CA THR A 278 7.88 -15.58 7.59
C THR A 278 8.06 -14.51 6.54
N ASN A 279 8.76 -14.82 5.42
CA ASN A 279 9.05 -13.82 4.39
C ASN A 279 9.41 -14.51 3.07
N TYR A 280 8.41 -14.88 2.28
CA TYR A 280 8.60 -15.57 1.02
C TYR A 280 7.47 -15.30 0.02
N LEU A 281 7.82 -15.38 -1.25
CA LEU A 281 6.93 -15.44 -2.39
C LEU A 281 7.47 -16.50 -3.34
N ASP A 282 6.77 -17.62 -3.46
CA ASP A 282 7.08 -18.72 -4.37
C ASP A 282 5.96 -18.82 -5.41
N VAL A 283 6.32 -18.85 -6.67
CA VAL A 283 5.38 -18.93 -7.80
C VAL A 283 5.71 -20.14 -8.65
N THR A 284 4.74 -21.02 -8.81
CA THR A 284 4.79 -22.20 -9.67
C THR A 284 4.02 -21.93 -10.96
N CYS A 285 4.66 -22.25 -12.09
CA CYS A 285 4.10 -22.10 -13.43
C CYS A 285 4.15 -23.44 -14.19
N THR A 286 3.51 -23.51 -15.34
CA THR A 286 3.45 -24.74 -16.16
C THR A 286 4.83 -25.20 -16.65
N ASP A 287 5.76 -24.27 -16.92
CA ASP A 287 7.05 -24.55 -17.54
C ASP A 287 8.24 -24.22 -16.62
N GLY A 288 7.98 -23.81 -15.37
CA GLY A 288 9.03 -23.48 -14.41
C GLY A 288 8.50 -22.82 -13.14
N SER A 289 9.38 -22.15 -12.42
CA SER A 289 9.04 -21.45 -11.19
C SER A 289 10.00 -20.31 -10.91
N TYR A 290 9.58 -19.38 -10.06
CA TYR A 290 10.43 -18.32 -9.55
C TYR A 290 10.05 -17.98 -8.11
N ARG A 291 11.00 -17.40 -7.38
CA ARG A 291 10.78 -17.08 -5.98
C ARG A 291 11.57 -15.86 -5.52
N LEU A 292 11.03 -15.15 -4.52
CA LEU A 292 11.71 -14.12 -3.74
C LEU A 292 11.77 -14.54 -2.26
N ARG A 293 12.99 -14.51 -1.67
CA ARG A 293 13.21 -14.76 -0.24
C ARG A 293 14.43 -13.98 0.26
N PRO A 294 14.24 -12.89 1.04
CA PRO A 294 12.95 -12.28 1.40
C PRO A 294 12.28 -11.61 0.20
N PHE A 295 10.94 -11.57 0.15
CA PHE A 295 10.19 -10.78 -0.83
C PHE A 295 9.78 -9.41 -0.29
N GLN A 296 9.53 -9.34 1.01
CA GLN A 296 9.11 -8.15 1.75
C GLN A 296 10.23 -7.78 2.74
N SER A 297 10.97 -6.74 2.44
CA SER A 297 12.04 -6.20 3.30
C SER A 297 12.31 -4.77 2.86
N TYR A 298 12.83 -3.93 3.75
CA TYR A 298 13.24 -2.56 3.36
C TYR A 298 14.50 -2.55 2.49
N SER A 299 15.25 -3.65 2.52
CA SER A 299 16.42 -3.88 1.68
C SER A 299 16.67 -5.37 1.52
N GLY A 300 17.41 -5.78 0.48
CA GLY A 300 17.86 -7.16 0.32
C GLY A 300 16.79 -8.10 -0.24
N VAL A 301 15.71 -7.59 -0.84
CA VAL A 301 14.79 -8.42 -1.63
C VAL A 301 15.58 -9.11 -2.73
N GLN A 302 15.51 -10.45 -2.78
CA GLN A 302 16.30 -11.25 -3.71
C GLN A 302 15.60 -12.55 -4.04
N GLY A 303 16.01 -13.18 -5.13
CA GLY A 303 15.39 -14.42 -5.55
C GLY A 303 16.14 -15.21 -6.59
N LYS A 304 15.47 -16.19 -7.11
CA LYS A 304 15.95 -17.02 -8.21
C LYS A 304 14.80 -17.71 -8.94
N THR A 305 15.09 -18.17 -10.13
CA THR A 305 14.19 -18.93 -11.00
C THR A 305 14.62 -20.39 -11.10
N SER A 306 13.76 -21.25 -11.65
CA SER A 306 14.01 -22.69 -11.82
C SER A 306 15.15 -22.98 -12.82
N ASP A 307 15.41 -22.09 -13.77
CA ASP A 307 16.53 -22.21 -14.73
C ASP A 307 17.87 -21.73 -14.16
N GLY A 308 17.88 -21.28 -12.89
CA GLY A 308 19.08 -20.83 -12.18
C GLY A 308 19.40 -19.34 -12.31
N THR A 309 18.58 -18.55 -13.00
CA THR A 309 18.73 -17.10 -13.04
C THR A 309 18.58 -16.51 -11.63
N ARG A 310 19.51 -15.65 -11.24
CA ARG A 310 19.48 -14.97 -9.94
C ARG A 310 18.85 -13.60 -10.07
N LEU A 311 18.07 -13.22 -9.08
CA LEU A 311 17.49 -11.90 -8.87
C LEU A 311 18.25 -11.27 -7.68
N PRO A 312 19.36 -10.56 -7.91
CA PRO A 312 20.16 -9.99 -6.83
C PRO A 312 19.44 -8.81 -6.18
N PRO A 313 19.77 -8.49 -4.91
CA PRO A 313 19.14 -7.37 -4.23
C PRO A 313 19.51 -6.03 -4.90
N ASP A 314 18.52 -5.14 -4.99
CA ASP A 314 18.76 -3.73 -5.39
C ASP A 314 19.34 -2.97 -4.17
N PRO A 315 20.40 -2.20 -4.35
CA PRO A 315 21.00 -1.39 -3.29
C PRO A 315 20.24 -0.09 -2.99
N HIS A 316 19.30 0.30 -3.85
CA HIS A 316 18.60 1.57 -3.72
C HIS A 316 17.46 1.51 -2.69
N ASP A 317 17.14 2.67 -2.13
CA ASP A 317 16.08 2.84 -1.15
C ASP A 317 14.71 2.70 -1.82
N GLN A 318 13.91 1.73 -1.35
CA GLN A 318 12.60 1.42 -1.93
C GLN A 318 11.60 2.55 -1.69
N GLN A 319 11.66 3.21 -0.53
CA GLN A 319 10.78 4.31 -0.19
C GLN A 319 11.09 5.55 -1.04
N ALA A 320 12.37 5.86 -1.23
CA ALA A 320 12.77 6.94 -2.12
C ALA A 320 12.30 6.67 -3.56
N ARG A 321 12.48 5.43 -4.06
CA ARG A 321 12.02 5.04 -5.40
C ARG A 321 10.51 5.17 -5.54
N GLN A 322 9.73 4.67 -4.56
CA GLN A 322 8.27 4.83 -4.55
C GLN A 322 7.89 6.30 -4.64
N MET A 323 8.41 7.14 -3.75
CA MET A 323 8.07 8.56 -3.70
C MET A 323 8.48 9.31 -4.98
N ASP A 324 9.61 8.96 -5.60
CA ASP A 324 10.01 9.52 -6.89
C ASP A 324 9.13 9.04 -8.05
N ASP A 325 8.71 7.77 -8.06
CA ASP A 325 7.79 7.25 -9.07
C ASP A 325 6.43 7.95 -8.97
N ASP A 326 5.90 8.11 -7.75
CA ASP A 326 4.63 8.78 -7.48
C ASP A 326 4.69 10.28 -7.80
N ALA A 327 5.79 10.94 -7.43
CA ALA A 327 6.02 12.35 -7.79
C ALA A 327 6.09 12.54 -9.31
N ARG A 328 6.76 11.64 -10.03
CA ARG A 328 6.80 11.66 -11.50
C ARG A 328 5.43 11.44 -12.12
N ALA A 329 4.60 10.56 -11.53
CA ALA A 329 3.23 10.34 -12.00
C ALA A 329 2.41 11.64 -11.90
N ILE A 330 2.50 12.36 -10.78
CA ILE A 330 1.84 13.66 -10.60
C ILE A 330 2.36 14.68 -11.62
N LYS A 331 3.68 14.88 -11.73
CA LYS A 331 4.30 15.87 -12.63
C LYS A 331 3.98 15.62 -14.10
N GLN A 332 3.81 14.34 -14.49
CA GLN A 332 3.48 13.94 -15.86
C GLN A 332 1.98 13.75 -16.11
N ASN A 333 1.15 13.96 -15.09
CA ASN A 333 -0.30 13.71 -15.15
C ASN A 333 -0.60 12.27 -15.65
N LYS A 334 0.11 11.29 -15.10
CA LYS A 334 -0.07 9.86 -15.40
C LYS A 334 -0.66 9.15 -14.19
N ALA A 335 -1.31 8.02 -14.44
CA ALA A 335 -1.75 7.14 -13.37
C ALA A 335 -0.55 6.65 -12.54
N PRO A 336 -0.66 6.60 -11.20
CA PRO A 336 0.38 6.05 -10.33
C PRO A 336 0.46 4.51 -10.51
N ILE A 337 1.55 3.92 -10.00
CA ILE A 337 1.76 2.47 -10.05
C ILE A 337 0.76 1.74 -9.15
N ALA A 338 0.48 2.30 -7.98
CA ALA A 338 -0.46 1.76 -7.00
C ALA A 338 -1.59 2.77 -6.70
N PRO A 339 -2.60 2.90 -7.58
CA PRO A 339 -3.73 3.79 -7.37
C PRO A 339 -4.61 3.33 -6.20
N GLY A 340 -5.59 4.13 -5.79
CA GLY A 340 -6.51 3.83 -4.69
C GLY A 340 -7.25 2.51 -4.85
N GLU A 341 -7.55 2.11 -6.07
CA GLU A 341 -8.20 0.84 -6.41
C GLU A 341 -7.37 -0.40 -5.98
N GLU A 342 -6.05 -0.29 -5.93
CA GLU A 342 -5.19 -1.33 -5.37
C GLU A 342 -5.46 -1.54 -3.89
N GLY A 343 -5.57 -0.45 -3.13
CA GLY A 343 -5.91 -0.50 -1.71
C GLY A 343 -7.32 -1.05 -1.48
N LEU A 344 -8.29 -0.60 -2.27
CA LEU A 344 -9.67 -1.09 -2.20
C LEU A 344 -9.76 -2.60 -2.46
N ALA A 345 -9.05 -3.10 -3.48
CA ALA A 345 -9.06 -4.53 -3.82
C ALA A 345 -8.46 -5.38 -2.68
N ASP A 346 -7.33 -4.96 -2.10
CA ASP A 346 -6.72 -5.68 -0.98
C ASP A 346 -7.61 -5.65 0.27
N ILE A 347 -8.24 -4.53 0.59
CA ILE A 347 -9.12 -4.42 1.76
C ILE A 347 -10.40 -5.26 1.60
N ARG A 348 -10.95 -5.39 0.40
CA ARG A 348 -12.05 -6.33 0.13
C ARG A 348 -11.65 -7.76 0.49
N ILE A 349 -10.43 -8.17 0.13
CA ILE A 349 -9.90 -9.50 0.47
C ILE A 349 -9.68 -9.63 1.98
N VAL A 350 -9.08 -8.63 2.65
CA VAL A 350 -8.90 -8.62 4.12
C VAL A 350 -10.24 -8.80 4.83
N ASN A 351 -11.27 -8.02 4.43
CA ASN A 351 -12.59 -8.11 5.03
C ASN A 351 -13.26 -9.47 4.75
N ALA A 352 -13.05 -10.05 3.57
CA ALA A 352 -13.57 -11.37 3.22
C ALA A 352 -12.85 -12.51 3.98
N ILE A 353 -11.54 -12.39 4.26
CA ILE A 353 -10.82 -13.32 5.16
C ILE A 353 -11.42 -13.29 6.56
N MET A 354 -11.66 -12.09 7.12
CA MET A 354 -12.30 -11.93 8.43
C MET A 354 -13.74 -12.45 8.44
N GLU A 355 -14.48 -12.32 7.33
CA GLU A 355 -15.80 -12.88 7.17
C GLU A 355 -15.77 -14.41 7.09
N SER A 356 -14.82 -14.98 6.35
CA SER A 356 -14.62 -16.43 6.28
C SER A 356 -14.36 -17.03 7.65
N ASP A 357 -13.47 -16.44 8.44
CA ASP A 357 -13.15 -16.86 9.80
C ASP A 357 -14.40 -16.85 10.69
N ARG A 358 -15.18 -15.75 10.70
CA ARG A 358 -16.44 -15.65 11.44
C ARG A 358 -17.50 -16.68 11.02
N LYS A 359 -17.36 -17.28 9.85
CA LYS A 359 -18.22 -18.32 9.28
C LYS A 359 -17.56 -19.69 9.25
N ASP A 360 -16.68 -19.97 10.24
CA ASP A 360 -15.98 -21.23 10.41
C ASP A 360 -15.17 -21.68 9.15
N GLY A 361 -14.52 -20.75 8.48
CA GLY A 361 -13.72 -21.01 7.28
C GLY A 361 -14.53 -21.16 5.99
N ALA A 362 -15.76 -20.64 5.97
CA ALA A 362 -16.59 -20.71 4.78
C ALA A 362 -15.95 -19.94 3.60
N ARG A 363 -16.14 -20.47 2.39
CA ARG A 363 -15.75 -19.79 1.16
C ARG A 363 -16.57 -18.52 0.95
N ILE A 364 -15.92 -17.38 0.78
CA ILE A 364 -16.52 -16.06 0.51
C ILE A 364 -16.22 -15.66 -0.93
N GLU A 365 -17.23 -15.30 -1.70
CA GLU A 365 -17.07 -14.73 -3.06
C GLU A 365 -16.66 -13.26 -2.97
N LEU A 366 -15.78 -12.83 -3.88
CA LEU A 366 -15.20 -11.49 -3.96
C LEU A 366 -15.80 -10.65 -5.09
#